data_0d8a41af412efdb9b3ad6186a82d8d27
#
_entry.id   0d8a41af412efdb9b3ad6186a82d8d27
#
_cell.length_a   1.000
_cell.length_b   1.000
_cell.length_c   1.000
_cell.angle_alpha   90.00
_cell.angle_beta   90.00
_cell.angle_gamma   90.00
#
_symmetry.space_group_name_H-M   'P 1'
#
loop_
_entity.id
_entity.type
_entity.pdbx_description
1 polymer ?
#
loop_
_entity_poly.entity_id
_entity_poly.type
_entity_poly.pdbx_seq_one_letter_code
_entity_poly.pdbx_strand_id
1 'polypeptide(L)'
;MRHRVFSTVVGVLTAGASLAACSTSSTAPGESSSATPEQIHAVTVLASPENCDAQPLIVDAGTITFTATSNSDLSISVSLYAPQDGAFLNRIARIRVLKPNQTKTMSADLAQGAYEIACRTEELTSRKRITAI
;
A
#
# COMPACT_ATOMS: atom_id res chain seq x y z
N MET A 1 7.49 61.25 16.64
CA MET A 1 7.97 62.32 15.74
C MET A 1 7.84 61.84 14.32
N ARG A 2 6.89 62.41 13.60
CA ARG A 2 6.97 63.07 12.26
C ARG A 2 7.61 62.15 11.18
N HIS A 3 7.10 61.90 9.99
CA HIS A 3 6.27 62.72 9.11
C HIS A 3 5.48 61.88 8.15
N ARG A 4 4.34 62.39 7.82
CA ARG A 4 3.49 62.08 6.66
C ARG A 4 4.22 62.45 5.35
N VAL A 5 3.93 61.74 4.29
CA VAL A 5 3.76 62.34 2.96
C VAL A 5 2.70 61.56 2.18
N PHE A 6 1.65 62.29 1.86
CA PHE A 6 0.65 61.96 0.84
C PHE A 6 1.27 62.13 -0.54
N SER A 7 0.91 61.26 -1.47
CA SER A 7 0.93 61.61 -2.87
C SER A 7 -0.17 60.88 -3.62
N THR A 8 -1.15 61.70 -3.95
CA THR A 8 -2.26 61.40 -4.84
C THR A 8 -1.79 61.62 -6.27
N VAL A 9 -2.00 60.67 -7.17
CA VAL A 9 -2.03 60.94 -8.63
C VAL A 9 -3.23 60.25 -9.25
N VAL A 10 -4.02 61.11 -9.82
CA VAL A 10 -5.22 60.88 -10.61
C VAL A 10 -4.85 60.62 -12.08
N GLY A 11 -5.65 59.80 -12.74
CA GLY A 11 -5.86 59.86 -14.20
C GLY A 11 -5.44 58.59 -14.94
N VAL A 12 -6.25 57.93 -15.61
CA VAL A 12 -6.89 58.14 -16.92
C VAL A 12 -7.66 56.87 -17.27
N LEU A 13 -8.93 57.05 -17.57
CA LEU A 13 -9.75 56.04 -18.27
C LEU A 13 -9.27 55.83 -19.70
N THR A 14 -9.06 54.55 -20.08
CA THR A 14 -9.18 54.16 -21.46
C THR A 14 -10.04 52.92 -21.55
N ALA A 15 -11.23 53.09 -22.09
CA ALA A 15 -12.10 52.00 -22.49
C ALA A 15 -11.49 51.27 -23.66
N GLY A 16 -11.12 50.03 -23.47
CA GLY A 16 -10.73 49.10 -24.53
C GLY A 16 -11.57 47.84 -24.39
N ALA A 17 -12.64 47.77 -25.16
CA ALA A 17 -13.38 46.56 -25.36
C ALA A 17 -12.51 45.58 -26.16
N SER A 18 -12.05 44.55 -25.54
CA SER A 18 -11.42 43.43 -26.20
C SER A 18 -12.20 42.17 -25.87
N LEU A 19 -12.74 41.60 -26.90
CA LEU A 19 -13.47 40.35 -26.94
C LEU A 19 -12.74 39.27 -26.19
N ALA A 20 -13.42 38.73 -25.20
CA ALA A 20 -13.01 37.56 -24.52
C ALA A 20 -12.86 36.39 -25.47
N ALA A 21 -11.66 36.07 -25.81
CA ALA A 21 -11.37 34.74 -26.25
C ALA A 21 -11.67 33.82 -25.08
N CYS A 22 -12.67 33.00 -25.19
CA CYS A 22 -12.83 31.83 -24.36
C CYS A 22 -11.66 30.93 -24.63
N SER A 23 -10.59 31.14 -23.94
CA SER A 23 -9.68 30.06 -23.68
C SER A 23 -10.47 29.11 -22.81
N THR A 24 -10.98 28.07 -23.38
CA THR A 24 -11.22 26.87 -22.69
C THR A 24 -9.86 26.47 -22.14
N SER A 25 -9.54 26.92 -20.97
CA SER A 25 -8.56 26.27 -20.17
C SER A 25 -9.14 24.89 -19.96
N SER A 26 -8.71 23.98 -20.76
CA SER A 26 -8.75 22.60 -20.36
C SER A 26 -8.02 22.60 -19.05
N THR A 27 -8.76 22.54 -18.03
CA THR A 27 -8.26 22.23 -16.74
C THR A 27 -7.44 21.00 -16.94
N ALA A 28 -6.18 21.17 -16.92
CA ALA A 28 -5.35 20.03 -16.81
C ALA A 28 -5.77 19.36 -15.54
N PRO A 29 -6.25 18.17 -15.63
CA PRO A 29 -6.54 17.47 -14.42
C PRO A 29 -5.24 17.28 -13.71
N GLY A 30 -5.20 17.69 -12.64
CA GLY A 30 -4.36 17.35 -11.97
C GLY A 30 -3.31 16.95 -11.57
N GLU A 31 -3.20 17.58 -11.52
CA GLU A 31 -2.51 17.71 -10.61
C GLU A 31 -2.40 17.02 -9.55
N SER A 32 -2.71 15.98 -9.51
CA SER A 32 -2.27 14.98 -8.63
C SER A 32 -0.78 14.83 -8.43
N SER A 33 -0.05 15.71 -8.92
CA SER A 33 1.35 15.84 -8.56
C SER A 33 1.61 15.95 -7.07
N SER A 34 0.60 16.16 -6.28
CA SER A 34 0.64 16.07 -4.83
C SER A 34 0.07 14.77 -4.28
N ALA A 35 -0.13 13.77 -5.10
CA ALA A 35 -0.53 12.47 -4.60
C ALA A 35 0.55 11.94 -3.66
N THR A 36 0.17 11.79 -2.41
CA THR A 36 0.95 11.03 -1.44
C THR A 36 1.15 9.63 -1.99
N PRO A 37 2.38 9.07 -1.97
CA PRO A 37 2.59 7.69 -2.35
C PRO A 37 1.59 6.81 -1.62
N GLU A 38 0.85 6.00 -2.36
CA GLU A 38 -0.10 5.07 -1.76
C GLU A 38 0.67 4.07 -0.91
N GLN A 39 0.37 4.06 0.37
CA GLN A 39 0.98 3.11 1.30
C GLN A 39 0.42 1.71 1.06
N ILE A 40 1.30 0.75 0.95
CA ILE A 40 0.92 -0.63 0.68
C ILE A 40 0.79 -1.40 1.99
N HIS A 41 -0.45 -1.56 2.45
CA HIS A 41 -0.80 -2.26 3.69
C HIS A 41 -1.62 -3.54 3.46
N ALA A 42 -1.61 -4.06 2.25
CA ALA A 42 -2.32 -5.28 1.91
C ALA A 42 -1.45 -6.23 1.08
N VAL A 43 -1.51 -7.51 1.39
CA VAL A 43 -0.83 -8.59 0.68
C VAL A 43 -1.84 -9.65 0.30
N THR A 44 -1.83 -10.03 -0.97
CA THR A 44 -2.59 -11.19 -1.45
C THR A 44 -1.70 -12.42 -1.44
N VAL A 45 -2.18 -13.49 -0.84
CA VAL A 45 -1.48 -14.79 -0.77
C VAL A 45 -2.27 -15.83 -1.53
N LEU A 46 -1.65 -16.43 -2.52
CA LEU A 46 -2.17 -17.62 -3.20
C LEU A 46 -1.48 -18.85 -2.62
N ALA A 47 -2.23 -19.59 -1.83
CA ALA A 47 -1.70 -20.75 -1.11
C ALA A 47 -1.95 -22.04 -1.90
N SER A 48 -0.88 -22.73 -2.24
CA SER A 48 -0.90 -24.07 -2.79
C SER A 48 0.13 -24.96 -2.09
N PRO A 49 0.03 -26.30 -2.19
CA PRO A 49 0.97 -27.20 -1.52
C PRO A 49 2.42 -26.98 -1.94
N GLU A 50 2.62 -26.68 -3.21
CA GLU A 50 3.95 -26.58 -3.83
C GLU A 50 4.45 -25.14 -3.88
N ASN A 51 3.53 -24.18 -3.86
CA ASN A 51 3.87 -22.76 -4.00
C ASN A 51 3.05 -21.88 -3.05
N CYS A 52 3.73 -21.08 -2.28
CA CYS A 52 3.15 -20.04 -1.47
C CYS A 52 3.48 -18.71 -2.13
N ASP A 53 2.61 -18.21 -3.01
CA ASP A 53 2.85 -16.96 -3.68
C ASP A 53 2.24 -15.78 -2.90
N ALA A 54 2.94 -14.66 -2.86
CA ALA A 54 2.51 -13.47 -2.17
C ALA A 54 2.83 -12.22 -2.98
N GLN A 55 1.90 -11.29 -3.02
CA GLN A 55 2.09 -10.02 -3.72
C GLN A 55 1.36 -8.88 -3.01
N PRO A 56 1.98 -7.70 -2.91
CA PRO A 56 3.36 -7.41 -3.31
C PRO A 56 4.39 -8.01 -2.34
N LEU A 57 5.65 -8.08 -2.77
CA LEU A 57 6.75 -8.58 -1.92
C LEU A 57 7.37 -7.49 -1.04
N ILE A 58 7.05 -6.24 -1.32
CA ILE A 58 7.47 -5.08 -0.52
C ILE A 58 6.21 -4.35 -0.07
N VAL A 59 6.13 -4.10 1.22
CA VAL A 59 5.01 -3.39 1.86
C VAL A 59 5.55 -2.29 2.76
N ASP A 60 4.71 -1.34 3.12
CA ASP A 60 5.07 -0.35 4.13
C ASP A 60 4.97 -0.95 5.54
N ALA A 61 5.84 -0.53 6.44
CA ALA A 61 5.74 -0.94 7.84
C ALA A 61 4.43 -0.45 8.46
N GLY A 62 3.86 -1.22 9.35
CA GLY A 62 2.58 -0.93 10.01
C GLY A 62 1.67 -2.15 10.04
N THR A 63 0.38 -1.93 10.23
CA THR A 63 -0.60 -3.01 10.23
C THR A 63 -0.89 -3.46 8.79
N ILE A 64 -0.51 -4.68 8.47
CA ILE A 64 -0.70 -5.30 7.16
C ILE A 64 -1.81 -6.33 7.21
N THR A 65 -2.72 -6.26 6.24
CA THR A 65 -3.76 -7.27 6.04
C THR A 65 -3.34 -8.24 4.95
N PHE A 66 -3.32 -9.52 5.29
CA PHE A 66 -3.03 -10.61 4.37
C PHE A 66 -4.34 -11.32 4.00
N THR A 67 -4.65 -11.34 2.71
CA THR A 67 -5.80 -12.07 2.17
C THR A 67 -5.29 -13.33 1.49
N ALA A 68 -5.53 -14.48 2.09
CA ALA A 68 -5.09 -15.76 1.57
C ALA A 68 -6.23 -16.51 0.92
N THR A 69 -6.01 -16.98 -0.30
CA THR A 69 -6.91 -17.85 -1.06
C THR A 69 -6.22 -19.19 -1.32
N SER A 70 -6.91 -20.28 -1.05
CA SER A 70 -6.42 -21.61 -1.36
C SER A 70 -6.62 -21.95 -2.83
N ASN A 71 -5.54 -22.32 -3.48
CA ASN A 71 -5.54 -22.96 -4.80
C ASN A 71 -5.07 -24.41 -4.67
N SER A 72 -5.77 -25.18 -3.86
CA SER A 72 -5.41 -26.57 -3.52
C SER A 72 -6.66 -27.38 -3.26
N ASP A 73 -6.58 -28.66 -3.51
CA ASP A 73 -7.60 -29.65 -3.12
C ASP A 73 -7.47 -30.08 -1.65
N LEU A 74 -6.39 -29.67 -1.01
CA LEU A 74 -6.09 -29.97 0.40
C LEU A 74 -6.30 -28.73 1.28
N SER A 75 -6.57 -28.97 2.55
CA SER A 75 -6.55 -27.90 3.55
C SER A 75 -5.12 -27.42 3.79
N ILE A 76 -4.94 -26.10 3.77
CA ILE A 76 -3.65 -25.45 3.95
C ILE A 76 -3.71 -24.54 5.17
N SER A 77 -2.63 -24.49 5.95
CA SER A 77 -2.41 -23.42 6.92
C SER A 77 -1.49 -22.36 6.33
N VAL A 78 -1.77 -21.10 6.60
CA VAL A 78 -0.93 -19.98 6.21
C VAL A 78 -0.43 -19.28 7.47
N SER A 79 0.87 -19.15 7.61
CA SER A 79 1.50 -18.53 8.77
C SER A 79 2.49 -17.46 8.35
N LEU A 80 2.57 -16.40 9.15
CA LEU A 80 3.55 -15.33 8.99
C LEU A 80 4.58 -15.41 10.12
N TYR A 81 5.84 -15.39 9.75
CA TYR A 81 6.96 -15.48 10.67
C TYR A 81 7.84 -14.23 10.59
N ALA A 82 8.18 -13.72 11.77
CA ALA A 82 9.24 -12.73 11.95
C ALA A 82 10.59 -13.41 12.19
N PRO A 83 11.71 -12.73 11.91
CA PRO A 83 13.02 -13.26 12.24
C PRO A 83 13.22 -13.35 13.75
N GLN A 84 13.86 -14.43 14.17
CA GLN A 84 14.32 -14.66 15.53
C GLN A 84 15.64 -15.43 15.47
N ASP A 85 16.68 -14.89 16.09
CA ASP A 85 18.02 -15.51 16.12
C ASP A 85 18.58 -15.90 14.73
N GLY A 86 18.30 -15.06 13.72
CA GLY A 86 18.77 -15.28 12.35
C GLY A 86 17.90 -16.21 11.48
N ALA A 87 16.81 -16.73 12.01
CA ALA A 87 15.86 -17.57 11.30
C ALA A 87 14.43 -17.07 11.46
N PHE A 88 13.51 -17.49 10.58
CA PHE A 88 12.10 -17.12 10.65
C PHE A 88 11.34 -18.12 11.55
N LEU A 89 11.44 -17.92 12.85
CA LEU A 89 10.91 -18.83 13.85
C LEU A 89 9.76 -18.23 14.67
N ASN A 90 9.68 -16.91 14.77
CA ASN A 90 8.64 -16.25 15.54
C ASN A 90 7.37 -16.09 14.72
N ARG A 91 6.40 -16.97 14.94
CA ARG A 91 5.10 -16.89 14.27
C ARG A 91 4.25 -15.76 14.87
N ILE A 92 3.94 -14.74 14.08
CA ILE A 92 3.21 -13.55 14.50
C ILE A 92 1.75 -13.52 14.03
N ALA A 93 1.39 -14.27 12.99
CA ALA A 93 0.00 -14.43 12.53
C ALA A 93 -0.21 -15.81 11.91
N ARG A 94 -1.47 -16.28 11.89
CA ARG A 94 -1.81 -17.58 11.33
C ARG A 94 -3.28 -17.71 10.91
N ILE A 95 -3.50 -18.29 9.73
CA ILE A 95 -4.75 -18.93 9.33
C ILE A 95 -4.57 -20.42 9.53
N ARG A 96 -5.27 -21.01 10.50
CA ARG A 96 -5.07 -22.41 10.88
C ARG A 96 -5.51 -23.38 9.78
N VAL A 97 -6.66 -23.09 9.18
CA VAL A 97 -7.26 -23.93 8.15
C VAL A 97 -7.84 -23.05 7.07
N LEU A 98 -7.33 -23.20 5.89
CA LEU A 98 -7.85 -22.67 4.65
C LEU A 98 -8.28 -23.84 3.79
N LYS A 99 -9.58 -24.03 3.64
CA LYS A 99 -10.17 -25.13 2.85
C LYS A 99 -9.97 -24.86 1.36
N PRO A 100 -10.11 -25.88 0.49
CA PRO A 100 -10.07 -25.70 -0.96
C PRO A 100 -10.96 -24.54 -1.42
N ASN A 101 -10.42 -23.66 -2.25
CA ASN A 101 -11.09 -22.47 -2.81
C ASN A 101 -11.61 -21.46 -1.77
N GLN A 102 -11.22 -21.58 -0.52
CA GLN A 102 -11.59 -20.64 0.54
C GLN A 102 -10.64 -19.46 0.58
N THR A 103 -11.19 -18.28 0.88
CA THR A 103 -10.43 -17.06 1.16
C THR A 103 -10.62 -16.66 2.62
N LYS A 104 -9.52 -16.36 3.30
CA LYS A 104 -9.52 -15.83 4.67
C LYS A 104 -8.49 -14.72 4.80
N THR A 105 -8.67 -13.90 5.80
CA THR A 105 -7.76 -12.81 6.13
C THR A 105 -7.07 -13.02 7.47
N MET A 106 -5.86 -12.50 7.59
CA MET A 106 -5.15 -12.30 8.85
C MET A 106 -4.46 -10.94 8.81
N SER A 107 -4.20 -10.35 9.96
CA SER A 107 -3.49 -9.08 10.06
C SER A 107 -2.34 -9.19 11.04
N ALA A 108 -1.29 -8.43 10.80
CA ALA A 108 -0.13 -8.35 11.68
C ALA A 108 0.49 -6.95 11.60
N ASP A 109 1.06 -6.50 12.72
CA ASP A 109 1.85 -5.28 12.76
C ASP A 109 3.30 -5.63 12.43
N LEU A 110 3.79 -5.04 11.33
CA LEU A 110 5.13 -5.28 10.84
C LEU A 110 6.01 -4.06 11.08
N ALA A 111 7.09 -4.23 11.82
CA ALA A 111 8.21 -3.30 11.81
C ALA A 111 9.01 -3.46 10.52
N GLN A 112 9.86 -2.50 10.20
CA GLN A 112 10.77 -2.62 9.05
C GLN A 112 11.62 -3.89 9.18
N GLY A 113 11.71 -4.64 8.10
CA GLY A 113 12.48 -5.88 8.06
C GLY A 113 11.90 -6.94 7.14
N ALA A 114 12.55 -8.09 7.12
CA ALA A 114 12.13 -9.25 6.34
C ALA A 114 11.19 -10.15 7.16
N TYR A 115 10.22 -10.72 6.49
CA TYR A 115 9.25 -11.67 7.04
C TYR A 115 9.08 -12.85 6.08
N GLU A 116 8.56 -13.94 6.59
CA GLU A 116 8.35 -15.14 5.78
C GLU A 116 6.92 -15.66 5.94
N ILE A 117 6.24 -15.81 4.81
CA ILE A 117 4.93 -16.46 4.73
C ILE A 117 5.16 -17.94 4.43
N ALA A 118 4.57 -18.82 5.21
CA ALA A 118 4.62 -20.26 5.02
C ALA A 118 3.22 -20.82 4.79
N CYS A 119 3.05 -21.51 3.68
CA CYS A 119 1.87 -22.29 3.33
C CYS A 119 2.18 -23.75 3.59
N ARG A 120 1.40 -24.39 4.47
CA ARG A 120 1.69 -25.74 4.95
C ARG A 120 0.48 -26.65 4.82
N THR A 121 0.69 -27.81 4.22
CA THR A 121 -0.18 -28.98 4.28
C THR A 121 0.38 -29.98 5.30
N GLU A 122 -0.19 -31.17 5.40
CA GLU A 122 0.36 -32.21 6.25
C GLU A 122 1.73 -32.70 5.76
N GLU A 123 1.97 -32.67 4.46
CA GLU A 123 3.16 -33.24 3.85
C GLU A 123 4.18 -32.21 3.38
N LEU A 124 3.71 -31.04 2.94
CA LEU A 124 4.54 -30.05 2.28
C LEU A 124 4.50 -28.68 2.97
N THR A 125 5.60 -27.98 2.90
CA THR A 125 5.69 -26.56 3.31
C THR A 125 6.37 -25.76 2.25
N SER A 126 5.69 -24.78 1.70
CA SER A 126 6.26 -23.77 0.80
C SER A 126 6.37 -22.43 1.51
N ARG A 127 7.34 -21.63 1.14
CA ARG A 127 7.66 -20.38 1.82
C ARG A 127 7.89 -19.24 0.84
N LYS A 128 7.50 -18.04 1.23
CA LYS A 128 7.71 -16.81 0.47
C LYS A 128 8.17 -15.69 1.38
N ARG A 129 9.22 -15.00 1.00
CA ARG A 129 9.73 -13.84 1.75
C ARG A 129 9.10 -12.55 1.27
N ILE A 130 8.75 -11.68 2.22
CA ILE A 130 8.32 -10.31 2.00
C ILE A 130 9.19 -9.36 2.82
N THR A 131 9.20 -8.10 2.45
CA THR A 131 9.97 -7.06 3.16
C THR A 131 9.04 -5.90 3.50
N ALA A 132 9.05 -5.48 4.76
CA ALA A 132 8.44 -4.24 5.20
C ALA A 132 9.50 -3.11 5.23
N ILE A 133 9.18 -1.96 4.65
CA ILE A 133 10.08 -0.81 4.53
C ILE A 133 9.57 0.40 5.30
#